data_c80d6232ec753759c0e0ff87c70826ce
#
_entry.id   c80d6232ec753759c0e0ff87c70826ce
#
_cell.length_a   1.000
_cell.length_b   1.000
_cell.length_c   1.000
_cell.angle_alpha   90.00
_cell.angle_beta   90.00
_cell.angle_gamma   90.00
#
_symmetry.space_group_name_H-M   'P 1'
#
loop_
_entity.id
_entity.type
_entity.pdbx_description
1 polymer ?
#
loop_
_entity_poly.entity_id
_entity_poly.type
_entity_poly.pdbx_seq_one_letter_code
_entity_poly.pdbx_strand_id
1 'polypeptide(L)'
;MNRPLLALLAAPLLASPLSAQPAVSPGDRQVHEEMLVIDTHLDIAMRFDSGEWDFAERHWFEWDGSQVDLPRMIEGGLDGGFFVIYTAQGELTPAAYADARTAALVRAAAIRRVIGENRDRMGLALTADDAERLHREGKRIAFISIENSWPLGEDLSLLQTFHRLGVRMAGPVHSRNNQLADSTTDTPRWNGLSPLGRQWVAEMNRLGMLIDGSHSSDAVFDQLIELSRVPIVLSHSGPRAIYDHRRNLDDARMRRLARAGGVMFMNTIFLAPDDRSPERSAIGDRQENWHALNPAERRRLLADKAALDAQRPFTTATFDMFMRSMLHAIAVMGVDHVGLGADWDGGGGVQGMEDIRFLPRISERLRLEGFSDRDIAKIMGGNLLRVMRQAQAFAARRS
;
A
#
# COMPACT_ATOMS: atom_id res chain seq x y z
N MET A 1 -50.65 -42.86 -17.76
CA MET A 1 -49.60 -42.57 -16.75
C MET A 1 -48.90 -41.28 -17.16
N ASN A 2 -49.41 -40.13 -16.65
CA ASN A 2 -48.90 -38.80 -16.96
C ASN A 2 -47.81 -38.43 -15.95
N ARG A 3 -46.60 -38.16 -16.41
CA ARG A 3 -45.54 -37.55 -15.62
C ARG A 3 -45.63 -36.03 -15.70
N PRO A 4 -45.62 -35.28 -14.61
CA PRO A 4 -45.57 -33.83 -14.69
C PRO A 4 -44.15 -33.36 -14.99
N LEU A 5 -44.00 -32.47 -15.98
CA LEU A 5 -42.80 -31.69 -16.22
C LEU A 5 -42.60 -30.71 -15.03
N LEU A 6 -41.52 -30.86 -14.31
CA LEU A 6 -41.03 -29.81 -13.41
C LEU A 6 -40.37 -28.71 -14.25
N ALA A 7 -41.05 -27.58 -14.31
CA ALA A 7 -40.43 -26.37 -14.85
C ALA A 7 -39.46 -25.79 -13.80
N LEU A 8 -38.14 -25.84 -14.11
CA LEU A 8 -37.13 -25.08 -13.38
C LEU A 8 -37.35 -23.59 -13.63
N LEU A 9 -37.93 -22.91 -12.66
CA LEU A 9 -37.89 -21.44 -12.61
C LEU A 9 -36.46 -20.99 -12.29
N ALA A 10 -35.72 -20.56 -13.30
CA ALA A 10 -34.48 -19.81 -13.13
C ALA A 10 -34.84 -18.46 -12.51
N ALA A 11 -34.53 -18.29 -11.23
CA ALA A 11 -34.60 -16.96 -10.60
C ALA A 11 -33.59 -16.04 -11.28
N PRO A 12 -33.96 -14.81 -11.65
CA PRO A 12 -32.97 -13.87 -12.18
C PRO A 12 -31.99 -13.54 -11.08
N LEU A 13 -30.70 -13.77 -11.34
CA LEU A 13 -29.62 -13.18 -10.59
C LEU A 13 -29.83 -11.65 -10.66
N LEU A 14 -30.23 -11.05 -9.55
CA LEU A 14 -30.17 -9.60 -9.37
C LEU A 14 -28.69 -9.21 -9.48
N ALA A 15 -28.23 -8.86 -10.68
CA ALA A 15 -27.03 -8.11 -10.86
C ALA A 15 -27.24 -6.78 -10.12
N SER A 16 -26.58 -6.60 -8.99
CA SER A 16 -26.42 -5.27 -8.40
C SER A 16 -25.91 -4.36 -9.50
N PRO A 17 -26.41 -3.12 -9.62
CA PRO A 17 -25.82 -2.19 -10.56
C PRO A 17 -24.35 -2.02 -10.12
N LEU A 18 -23.42 -2.64 -10.87
CA LEU A 18 -22.04 -2.17 -10.89
C LEU A 18 -22.16 -0.66 -11.07
N SER A 19 -21.72 0.12 -10.10
CA SER A 19 -21.57 1.55 -10.31
C SER A 19 -20.70 1.69 -11.55
N ALA A 20 -21.31 2.12 -12.64
CA ALA A 20 -20.59 2.28 -13.90
C ALA A 20 -19.43 3.22 -13.61
N GLN A 21 -18.19 2.71 -13.75
CA GLN A 21 -17.01 3.55 -13.61
C GLN A 21 -17.22 4.77 -14.51
N PRO A 22 -16.98 6.02 -14.03
CA PRO A 22 -16.89 7.14 -14.93
C PRO A 22 -15.81 6.77 -15.96
N ALA A 23 -16.21 6.67 -17.20
CA ALA A 23 -15.32 6.20 -18.26
C ALA A 23 -14.21 7.22 -18.45
N VAL A 24 -12.99 6.84 -18.10
CA VAL A 24 -11.77 7.57 -18.48
C VAL A 24 -11.72 7.61 -20.00
N SER A 25 -11.36 8.77 -20.58
CA SER A 25 -11.28 8.88 -22.03
C SER A 25 -10.28 7.87 -22.60
N PRO A 26 -10.50 7.32 -23.80
CA PRO A 26 -9.52 6.40 -24.41
C PRO A 26 -8.11 6.98 -24.51
N GLY A 27 -7.98 8.28 -24.76
CA GLY A 27 -6.68 8.97 -24.84
C GLY A 27 -6.00 9.07 -23.47
N ASP A 28 -6.74 9.36 -22.40
CA ASP A 28 -6.18 9.44 -21.06
C ASP A 28 -5.80 8.04 -20.54
N ARG A 29 -6.59 7.02 -20.89
CA ARG A 29 -6.25 5.63 -20.59
C ARG A 29 -4.97 5.20 -21.28
N GLN A 30 -4.80 5.50 -22.57
CA GLN A 30 -3.58 5.19 -23.29
C GLN A 30 -2.36 5.85 -22.65
N VAL A 31 -2.45 7.12 -22.30
CA VAL A 31 -1.37 7.85 -21.61
C VAL A 31 -1.04 7.19 -20.26
N HIS A 32 -2.05 6.75 -19.50
CA HIS A 32 -1.82 6.03 -18.25
C HIS A 32 -1.11 4.69 -18.49
N GLU A 33 -1.50 3.93 -19.48
CA GLU A 33 -0.93 2.61 -19.82
C GLU A 33 0.51 2.70 -20.40
N GLU A 34 0.91 3.84 -20.94
CA GLU A 34 2.27 4.09 -21.42
C GLU A 34 3.23 4.50 -20.29
N MET A 35 2.72 4.89 -19.12
CA MET A 35 3.52 5.26 -17.96
C MET A 35 3.87 4.04 -17.12
N LEU A 36 4.98 4.13 -16.39
CA LEU A 36 5.30 3.18 -15.34
C LEU A 36 4.54 3.57 -14.06
N VAL A 37 3.55 2.79 -13.68
CA VAL A 37 2.67 3.03 -12.52
C VAL A 37 3.03 2.08 -11.38
N ILE A 38 3.48 2.63 -10.25
CA ILE A 38 3.88 1.86 -9.07
C ILE A 38 3.22 2.44 -7.83
N ASP A 39 2.57 1.58 -7.04
CA ASP A 39 2.07 1.90 -5.71
C ASP A 39 3.05 1.42 -4.64
N THR A 40 3.33 2.24 -3.65
CA THR A 40 4.34 1.94 -2.63
C THR A 40 3.81 1.16 -1.44
N HIS A 41 2.51 0.81 -1.40
CA HIS A 41 1.96 0.08 -0.25
C HIS A 41 0.77 -0.81 -0.62
N LEU A 42 1.03 -2.13 -0.71
CA LEU A 42 0.05 -3.16 -1.07
C LEU A 42 0.01 -4.24 0.02
N ASP A 43 -1.02 -4.21 0.88
CA ASP A 43 -1.18 -5.17 1.98
C ASP A 43 -1.81 -6.49 1.54
N ILE A 44 -2.18 -6.63 0.27
CA ILE A 44 -2.73 -7.87 -0.29
C ILE A 44 -1.89 -9.12 0.04
N ALA A 45 -0.59 -8.94 0.31
CA ALA A 45 0.27 -10.03 0.72
C ALA A 45 -0.19 -10.73 2.01
N MET A 46 -1.05 -10.06 2.82
CA MET A 46 -1.71 -10.65 3.98
C MET A 46 -2.55 -11.89 3.62
N ARG A 47 -3.04 -11.99 2.40
CA ARG A 47 -3.86 -13.12 1.90
C ARG A 47 -3.04 -14.28 1.34
N PHE A 48 -1.76 -14.08 1.08
CA PHE A 48 -0.91 -15.09 0.41
C PHE A 48 -0.60 -16.33 1.26
N ASP A 49 -0.80 -16.26 2.56
CA ASP A 49 -0.53 -17.37 3.49
C ASP A 49 -1.68 -18.38 3.56
N SER A 50 -2.91 -17.99 3.18
CA SER A 50 -4.11 -18.82 3.38
C SER A 50 -4.19 -20.04 2.46
N GLY A 51 -3.51 -20.02 1.31
CA GLY A 51 -3.60 -21.09 0.31
C GLY A 51 -4.95 -21.24 -0.42
N GLU A 52 -5.98 -20.50 0.04
CA GLU A 52 -7.34 -20.52 -0.53
C GLU A 52 -7.63 -19.33 -1.43
N TRP A 53 -6.75 -18.32 -1.42
CA TRP A 53 -6.86 -17.10 -2.20
C TRP A 53 -5.76 -17.05 -3.26
N ASP A 54 -6.13 -17.07 -4.55
CA ASP A 54 -5.19 -17.07 -5.66
C ASP A 54 -5.06 -15.65 -6.25
N PHE A 55 -3.88 -15.07 -6.15
CA PHE A 55 -3.55 -13.76 -6.73
C PHE A 55 -3.72 -13.71 -8.26
N ALA A 56 -3.63 -14.84 -8.92
CA ALA A 56 -3.78 -14.95 -10.37
C ALA A 56 -5.24 -14.96 -10.84
N GLU A 57 -6.18 -15.20 -9.94
CA GLU A 57 -7.61 -15.16 -10.20
C GLU A 57 -8.18 -13.76 -10.01
N ARG A 58 -9.33 -13.52 -10.66
CA ARG A 58 -10.06 -12.27 -10.47
C ARG A 58 -10.91 -12.30 -9.22
N HIS A 59 -10.73 -11.30 -8.37
CA HIS A 59 -11.50 -11.06 -7.16
C HIS A 59 -12.36 -9.81 -7.27
N TRP A 60 -13.24 -9.60 -6.30
CA TRP A 60 -14.16 -8.48 -6.29
C TRP A 60 -14.22 -7.85 -4.90
N PHE A 61 -13.94 -6.54 -4.84
CA PHE A 61 -13.99 -5.76 -3.61
C PHE A 61 -15.33 -5.92 -2.87
N GLU A 62 -16.43 -5.97 -3.62
CA GLU A 62 -17.77 -6.14 -3.07
C GLU A 62 -17.96 -7.48 -2.35
N TRP A 63 -17.19 -8.52 -2.72
CA TRP A 63 -17.36 -9.88 -2.21
C TRP A 63 -16.38 -10.19 -1.07
N ASP A 64 -15.12 -10.20 -1.36
CA ASP A 64 -14.08 -10.63 -0.43
C ASP A 64 -13.30 -9.46 0.17
N GLY A 65 -13.64 -8.23 -0.21
CA GLY A 65 -12.99 -7.01 0.28
C GLY A 65 -11.59 -6.77 -0.27
N SER A 66 -11.05 -7.67 -1.14
CA SER A 66 -9.74 -7.46 -1.74
C SER A 66 -9.73 -6.34 -2.77
N GLN A 67 -8.63 -5.61 -2.85
CA GLN A 67 -8.50 -4.45 -3.73
C GLN A 67 -7.47 -4.68 -4.85
N VAL A 68 -6.57 -5.65 -4.67
CA VAL A 68 -5.49 -5.96 -5.60
C VAL A 68 -5.49 -7.43 -5.97
N ASP A 69 -5.46 -7.73 -7.26
CA ASP A 69 -5.13 -9.03 -7.85
C ASP A 69 -4.47 -8.83 -9.21
N LEU A 70 -3.87 -9.86 -9.76
CA LEU A 70 -3.12 -9.75 -11.02
C LEU A 70 -4.01 -9.34 -12.22
N PRO A 71 -5.24 -9.86 -12.41
CA PRO A 71 -6.16 -9.35 -13.43
C PRO A 71 -6.51 -7.87 -13.28
N ARG A 72 -6.78 -7.41 -12.04
CA ARG A 72 -7.10 -6.00 -11.77
C ARG A 72 -5.88 -5.09 -11.93
N MET A 73 -4.66 -5.56 -11.62
CA MET A 73 -3.42 -4.82 -11.93
C MET A 73 -3.31 -4.55 -13.43
N ILE A 74 -3.64 -5.54 -14.27
CA ILE A 74 -3.63 -5.38 -15.73
C ILE A 74 -4.73 -4.40 -16.16
N GLU A 75 -5.94 -4.57 -15.67
CA GLU A 75 -7.09 -3.73 -16.00
C GLU A 75 -6.92 -2.28 -15.55
N GLY A 76 -6.38 -2.05 -14.37
CA GLY A 76 -6.15 -0.72 -13.80
C GLY A 76 -4.84 -0.05 -14.26
N GLY A 77 -4.03 -0.73 -15.08
CA GLY A 77 -2.72 -0.21 -15.52
C GLY A 77 -1.72 -0.05 -14.37
N LEU A 78 -1.86 -0.81 -13.26
CA LEU A 78 -0.87 -0.86 -12.20
C LEU A 78 0.27 -1.78 -12.61
N ASP A 79 1.43 -1.23 -12.92
CA ASP A 79 2.58 -2.05 -13.32
C ASP A 79 3.20 -2.78 -12.14
N GLY A 80 3.16 -2.22 -10.94
CA GLY A 80 3.71 -2.89 -9.79
C GLY A 80 3.51 -2.17 -8.48
N GLY A 81 4.10 -2.72 -7.43
CA GLY A 81 4.06 -2.11 -6.11
C GLY A 81 4.92 -2.83 -5.08
N PHE A 82 4.95 -2.25 -3.88
CA PHE A 82 5.58 -2.87 -2.73
C PHE A 82 4.57 -3.79 -2.04
N PHE A 83 4.80 -5.09 -2.13
CA PHE A 83 4.09 -6.11 -1.37
C PHE A 83 4.61 -6.11 0.06
N VAL A 84 3.71 -5.84 1.00
CA VAL A 84 4.08 -5.51 2.37
C VAL A 84 4.21 -6.77 3.23
N ILE A 85 5.32 -6.87 3.96
CA ILE A 85 5.45 -7.77 5.10
C ILE A 85 4.99 -6.98 6.32
N TYR A 86 3.73 -7.15 6.68
CA TYR A 86 3.16 -6.61 7.91
C TYR A 86 3.12 -7.67 9.01
N THR A 87 3.40 -7.25 10.25
CA THR A 87 3.19 -8.04 11.46
C THR A 87 2.56 -7.17 12.53
N ALA A 88 1.39 -7.61 13.02
CA ALA A 88 0.72 -6.92 14.12
C ALA A 88 1.61 -6.91 15.36
N GLN A 89 1.80 -5.73 15.95
CA GLN A 89 2.71 -5.57 17.07
C GLN A 89 2.14 -6.17 18.38
N GLY A 90 2.91 -7.07 18.98
CA GLY A 90 2.70 -7.60 20.29
C GLY A 90 3.60 -6.95 21.35
N GLU A 91 3.95 -7.72 22.39
CA GLU A 91 4.84 -7.31 23.46
C GLU A 91 6.30 -7.20 23.01
N LEU A 92 7.08 -6.35 23.67
CA LEU A 92 8.51 -6.18 23.40
C LEU A 92 9.32 -7.20 24.20
N THR A 93 9.14 -8.49 23.91
CA THR A 93 9.82 -9.62 24.56
C THR A 93 10.54 -10.50 23.54
N PRO A 94 11.60 -11.22 23.93
CA PRO A 94 12.29 -12.14 23.03
C PRO A 94 11.38 -13.18 22.37
N ALA A 95 10.38 -13.70 23.10
CA ALA A 95 9.43 -14.67 22.57
C ALA A 95 8.53 -14.04 21.50
N ALA A 96 7.93 -12.88 21.78
CA ALA A 96 7.09 -12.18 20.83
C ALA A 96 7.86 -11.71 19.58
N TYR A 97 9.12 -11.31 19.72
CA TYR A 97 9.99 -11.03 18.58
C TYR A 97 10.25 -12.28 17.72
N ALA A 98 10.42 -13.46 18.33
CA ALA A 98 10.65 -14.71 17.61
C ALA A 98 9.40 -15.13 16.80
N ASP A 99 8.22 -14.99 17.41
CA ASP A 99 6.95 -15.28 16.73
C ASP A 99 6.71 -14.32 15.55
N ALA A 100 6.91 -13.02 15.76
CA ALA A 100 6.79 -12.01 14.71
C ALA A 100 7.79 -12.25 13.57
N ARG A 101 9.02 -12.61 13.90
CA ARG A 101 10.05 -12.97 12.90
C ARG A 101 9.63 -14.15 12.07
N THR A 102 9.08 -15.19 12.70
CA THR A 102 8.55 -16.37 12.01
C THR A 102 7.44 -15.97 11.03
N ALA A 103 6.46 -15.17 11.49
CA ALA A 103 5.39 -14.66 10.64
C ALA A 103 5.92 -13.82 9.46
N ALA A 104 6.88 -12.92 9.72
CA ALA A 104 7.48 -12.09 8.67
C ALA A 104 8.24 -12.94 7.62
N LEU A 105 8.95 -13.99 8.04
CA LEU A 105 9.65 -14.90 7.12
C LEU A 105 8.68 -15.75 6.30
N VAL A 106 7.60 -16.23 6.91
CA VAL A 106 6.51 -16.94 6.21
C VAL A 106 5.90 -16.02 5.14
N ARG A 107 5.59 -14.76 5.49
CA ARG A 107 5.06 -13.77 4.56
C ARG A 107 6.03 -13.48 3.40
N ALA A 108 7.32 -13.31 3.69
CA ALA A 108 8.34 -13.12 2.67
C ALA A 108 8.41 -14.31 1.71
N ALA A 109 8.31 -15.55 2.24
CA ALA A 109 8.28 -16.75 1.43
C ALA A 109 7.01 -16.85 0.58
N ALA A 110 5.84 -16.49 1.13
CA ALA A 110 4.57 -16.48 0.41
C ALA A 110 4.58 -15.48 -0.75
N ILE A 111 5.06 -14.24 -0.53
CA ILE A 111 5.23 -13.25 -1.60
C ILE A 111 6.12 -13.84 -2.72
N ARG A 112 7.27 -14.40 -2.38
CA ARG A 112 8.18 -14.97 -3.38
C ARG A 112 7.59 -16.18 -4.11
N ARG A 113 6.79 -17.00 -3.42
CA ARG A 113 6.05 -18.12 -4.04
C ARG A 113 5.06 -17.59 -5.07
N VAL A 114 4.21 -16.62 -4.72
CA VAL A 114 3.22 -16.02 -5.63
C VAL A 114 3.91 -15.42 -6.86
N ILE A 115 5.03 -14.70 -6.69
CA ILE A 115 5.82 -14.18 -7.82
C ILE A 115 6.34 -15.34 -8.71
N GLY A 116 6.86 -16.41 -8.11
CA GLY A 116 7.39 -17.57 -8.83
C GLY A 116 6.33 -18.34 -9.61
N GLU A 117 5.15 -18.51 -9.03
CA GLU A 117 3.99 -19.15 -9.66
C GLU A 117 3.47 -18.33 -10.85
N ASN A 118 3.66 -17.01 -10.85
CA ASN A 118 3.23 -16.08 -11.88
C ASN A 118 4.38 -15.50 -12.73
N ARG A 119 5.55 -16.15 -12.78
CA ARG A 119 6.77 -15.63 -13.42
C ARG A 119 6.63 -15.21 -14.89
N ASP A 120 5.62 -15.70 -15.57
CA ASP A 120 5.34 -15.35 -16.97
C ASP A 120 4.72 -13.94 -17.07
N ARG A 121 4.03 -13.49 -16.02
CA ARG A 121 3.26 -12.24 -15.95
C ARG A 121 3.83 -11.22 -14.96
N MET A 122 4.70 -11.63 -14.03
CA MET A 122 5.29 -10.75 -13.04
C MET A 122 6.73 -11.14 -12.67
N GLY A 123 7.46 -10.24 -12.02
CA GLY A 123 8.82 -10.48 -11.57
C GLY A 123 9.19 -9.69 -10.33
N LEU A 124 10.12 -10.23 -9.53
CA LEU A 124 10.72 -9.53 -8.40
C LEU A 124 11.73 -8.49 -8.90
N ALA A 125 11.54 -7.24 -8.52
CA ALA A 125 12.49 -6.17 -8.76
C ALA A 125 13.34 -5.92 -7.50
N LEU A 126 14.65 -5.91 -7.65
CA LEU A 126 15.62 -5.62 -6.60
C LEU A 126 16.23 -4.23 -6.77
N THR A 127 16.09 -3.66 -7.97
CA THR A 127 16.62 -2.36 -8.35
C THR A 127 15.59 -1.57 -9.13
N ALA A 128 15.79 -0.25 -9.24
CA ALA A 128 15.00 0.58 -10.13
C ALA A 128 15.10 0.12 -11.60
N ASP A 129 16.27 -0.34 -12.02
CA ASP A 129 16.51 -0.81 -13.40
C ASP A 129 15.80 -2.16 -13.67
N ASP A 130 15.64 -3.03 -12.64
CA ASP A 130 14.80 -4.23 -12.76
C ASP A 130 13.34 -3.86 -13.03
N ALA A 131 12.82 -2.83 -12.35
CA ALA A 131 11.46 -2.38 -12.57
C ALA A 131 11.24 -1.89 -14.01
N GLU A 132 12.13 -1.05 -14.51
CA GLU A 132 12.06 -0.58 -15.90
C GLU A 132 12.22 -1.73 -16.91
N ARG A 133 13.06 -2.72 -16.63
CA ARG A 133 13.20 -3.91 -17.48
C ARG A 133 11.91 -4.73 -17.50
N LEU A 134 11.34 -5.03 -16.33
CA LEU A 134 10.08 -5.79 -16.21
C LEU A 134 8.91 -5.07 -16.90
N HIS A 135 8.81 -3.75 -16.75
CA HIS A 135 7.83 -2.94 -17.46
C HIS A 135 7.96 -3.08 -18.98
N ARG A 136 9.18 -2.96 -19.52
CA ARG A 136 9.43 -3.17 -20.97
C ARG A 136 9.11 -4.60 -21.44
N GLU A 137 9.21 -5.58 -20.55
CA GLU A 137 8.82 -6.97 -20.81
C GLU A 137 7.30 -7.21 -20.69
N GLY A 138 6.52 -6.18 -20.32
CA GLY A 138 5.07 -6.28 -20.08
C GLY A 138 4.69 -7.05 -18.82
N LYS A 139 5.65 -7.24 -17.89
CA LYS A 139 5.44 -7.95 -16.62
C LYS A 139 5.09 -7.01 -15.50
N ARG A 140 4.24 -7.47 -14.59
CA ARG A 140 3.98 -6.76 -13.33
C ARG A 140 5.18 -6.85 -12.41
N ILE A 141 5.42 -5.80 -11.66
CA ILE A 141 6.62 -5.57 -10.86
C ILE A 141 6.29 -5.78 -9.39
N ALA A 142 7.00 -6.68 -8.73
CA ALA A 142 6.91 -6.82 -7.29
C ALA A 142 8.19 -6.30 -6.62
N PHE A 143 8.03 -5.31 -5.77
CA PHE A 143 8.99 -4.98 -4.72
C PHE A 143 8.49 -5.58 -3.40
N ILE A 144 9.35 -5.68 -2.40
CA ILE A 144 8.98 -6.16 -1.07
C ILE A 144 9.41 -5.11 -0.04
N SER A 145 8.50 -4.81 0.89
CA SER A 145 8.76 -3.94 2.04
C SER A 145 8.47 -4.62 3.37
N ILE A 146 9.01 -4.09 4.45
CA ILE A 146 8.58 -4.38 5.82
C ILE A 146 7.93 -3.11 6.36
N GLU A 147 6.66 -3.23 6.70
CA GLU A 147 6.01 -2.26 7.55
C GLU A 147 6.27 -2.61 9.00
N ASN A 148 6.60 -1.85 9.92
CA ASN A 148 6.91 -2.23 11.30
C ASN A 148 8.11 -3.19 11.44
N SER A 149 9.28 -2.64 11.66
CA SER A 149 10.52 -3.43 11.89
C SER A 149 10.57 -4.13 13.27
N TRP A 150 9.45 -4.28 13.96
CA TRP A 150 9.33 -5.03 15.21
C TRP A 150 9.83 -6.48 15.13
N PRO A 151 9.62 -7.26 14.04
CA PRO A 151 10.16 -8.61 13.88
C PRO A 151 11.68 -8.73 13.98
N LEU A 152 12.40 -7.65 13.81
CA LEU A 152 13.88 -7.65 13.97
C LEU A 152 14.28 -7.86 15.44
N GLY A 153 13.40 -7.55 16.42
CA GLY A 153 13.77 -7.51 17.81
C GLY A 153 14.95 -6.57 18.02
N GLU A 154 15.96 -7.03 18.75
CA GLU A 154 17.19 -6.27 19.01
C GLU A 154 18.35 -6.66 18.07
N ASP A 155 18.13 -7.59 17.13
CA ASP A 155 19.14 -8.09 16.19
C ASP A 155 19.01 -7.43 14.81
N LEU A 156 19.73 -6.33 14.60
CA LEU A 156 19.72 -5.61 13.32
C LEU A 156 20.38 -6.39 12.16
N SER A 157 21.12 -7.48 12.42
CA SER A 157 21.67 -8.32 11.35
C SER A 157 20.59 -8.97 10.49
N LEU A 158 19.37 -9.08 11.03
CA LEU A 158 18.19 -9.56 10.32
C LEU A 158 17.77 -8.65 9.15
N LEU A 159 18.09 -7.35 9.17
CA LEU A 159 17.89 -6.48 8.01
C LEU A 159 18.63 -7.03 6.78
N GLN A 160 19.87 -7.50 6.94
CA GLN A 160 20.61 -8.12 5.84
C GLN A 160 19.93 -9.42 5.36
N THR A 161 19.32 -10.19 6.26
CA THR A 161 18.58 -11.40 5.90
C THR A 161 17.37 -11.03 5.05
N PHE A 162 16.55 -10.07 5.49
CA PHE A 162 15.39 -9.59 4.71
C PHE A 162 15.83 -8.93 3.38
N HIS A 163 16.93 -8.17 3.37
CA HIS A 163 17.49 -7.62 2.13
C HIS A 163 17.83 -8.72 1.12
N ARG A 164 18.45 -9.84 1.57
CA ARG A 164 18.71 -11.02 0.72
C ARG A 164 17.45 -11.70 0.23
N LEU A 165 16.36 -11.66 1.00
CA LEU A 165 15.04 -12.15 0.59
C LEU A 165 14.33 -11.21 -0.41
N GLY A 166 14.88 -10.04 -0.69
CA GLY A 166 14.36 -9.10 -1.68
C GLY A 166 13.73 -7.85 -1.12
N VAL A 167 13.72 -7.65 0.20
CA VAL A 167 13.19 -6.42 0.82
C VAL A 167 14.04 -5.22 0.40
N ARG A 168 13.39 -4.13 0.00
CA ARG A 168 14.04 -2.89 -0.45
C ARG A 168 13.56 -1.63 0.26
N MET A 169 12.57 -1.74 1.12
CA MET A 169 12.05 -0.66 1.94
C MET A 169 11.65 -1.19 3.31
N ALA A 170 11.85 -0.41 4.37
CA ALA A 170 11.31 -0.73 5.69
C ALA A 170 10.95 0.53 6.48
N GLY A 171 9.87 0.42 7.28
CA GLY A 171 9.46 1.39 8.29
C GLY A 171 9.90 0.93 9.70
N PRO A 172 10.32 1.84 10.59
CA PRO A 172 10.77 1.45 11.92
C PRO A 172 9.61 1.00 12.83
N VAL A 173 8.41 1.54 12.64
CA VAL A 173 7.28 1.42 13.58
C VAL A 173 5.96 1.41 12.84
N HIS A 174 4.91 0.85 13.46
CA HIS A 174 3.52 0.97 13.00
C HIS A 174 2.66 1.74 14.03
N SER A 175 1.56 1.21 14.49
CA SER A 175 0.58 1.91 15.35
C SER A 175 0.97 2.03 16.83
N ARG A 176 2.01 1.33 17.29
CA ARG A 176 2.49 1.32 18.67
C ARG A 176 4.01 1.48 18.70
N ASN A 177 4.50 2.14 19.76
CA ASN A 177 5.95 2.23 19.99
C ASN A 177 6.58 0.84 20.07
N ASN A 178 7.79 0.72 19.54
CA ASN A 178 8.53 -0.52 19.63
C ASN A 178 9.98 -0.28 20.13
N GLN A 179 10.87 -1.25 19.94
CA GLN A 179 12.27 -1.14 20.36
C GLN A 179 13.09 -0.13 19.54
N LEU A 180 12.58 0.33 18.38
CA LEU A 180 13.28 1.24 17.48
C LEU A 180 12.81 2.68 17.57
N ALA A 181 11.49 2.91 17.70
CA ALA A 181 10.93 4.23 17.47
C ALA A 181 9.58 4.46 18.17
N ASP A 182 9.22 5.72 18.28
CA ASP A 182 7.88 6.15 18.68
C ASP A 182 6.94 6.23 17.48
N SER A 183 5.76 5.60 17.64
CA SER A 183 4.65 5.74 16.72
C SER A 183 3.93 7.08 16.89
N THR A 184 3.37 7.61 15.80
CA THR A 184 2.53 8.82 15.86
C THR A 184 1.21 8.60 16.59
N THR A 185 0.77 7.34 16.75
CA THR A 185 -0.50 6.97 17.39
C THR A 185 -0.36 6.47 18.82
N ASP A 186 0.86 6.43 19.37
CA ASP A 186 1.13 6.02 20.75
C ASP A 186 1.67 7.19 21.60
N THR A 187 1.80 6.98 22.89
CA THR A 187 2.40 7.95 23.81
C THR A 187 3.94 7.88 23.68
N PRO A 188 4.65 9.02 23.49
CA PRO A 188 6.08 9.01 23.31
C PRO A 188 6.84 8.27 24.41
N ARG A 189 7.73 7.35 24.03
CA ARG A 189 8.60 6.57 24.91
C ARG A 189 10.07 7.00 24.78
N TRP A 190 10.52 7.27 23.56
CA TRP A 190 11.90 7.57 23.22
C TRP A 190 12.12 9.05 22.89
N ASN A 191 11.04 9.82 22.75
CA ASN A 191 11.04 11.15 22.14
C ASN A 191 11.70 11.14 20.75
N GLY A 192 11.35 10.12 19.95
CA GLY A 192 11.88 9.89 18.61
C GLY A 192 12.41 8.47 18.42
N LEU A 193 13.58 8.35 17.83
CA LEU A 193 14.29 7.09 17.67
C LEU A 193 14.98 6.66 18.96
N SER A 194 14.87 5.38 19.31
CA SER A 194 15.69 4.77 20.36
C SER A 194 17.18 4.73 19.96
N PRO A 195 18.12 4.42 20.87
CA PRO A 195 19.51 4.15 20.48
C PRO A 195 19.65 3.07 19.41
N LEU A 196 18.82 2.01 19.48
CA LEU A 196 18.79 0.94 18.48
C LEU A 196 18.20 1.44 17.16
N GLY A 197 17.16 2.31 17.20
CA GLY A 197 16.58 2.90 16.00
C GLY A 197 17.57 3.78 15.22
N ARG A 198 18.48 4.48 15.91
CA ARG A 198 19.56 5.23 15.23
C ARG A 198 20.54 4.31 14.51
N GLN A 199 20.86 3.15 15.09
CA GLN A 199 21.68 2.12 14.43
C GLN A 199 20.95 1.50 13.25
N TRP A 200 19.62 1.27 13.37
CA TRP A 200 18.77 0.80 12.29
C TRP A 200 18.83 1.74 11.06
N VAL A 201 18.77 3.05 11.25
CA VAL A 201 18.93 4.03 10.15
C VAL A 201 20.28 3.87 9.44
N ALA A 202 21.36 3.70 10.20
CA ALA A 202 22.69 3.51 9.62
C ALA A 202 22.77 2.21 8.79
N GLU A 203 22.16 1.13 9.30
CA GLU A 203 22.16 -0.17 8.61
C GLU A 203 21.29 -0.14 7.35
N MET A 204 20.13 0.53 7.38
CA MET A 204 19.27 0.76 6.20
C MET A 204 20.07 1.48 5.10
N ASN A 205 20.79 2.55 5.47
CA ASN A 205 21.62 3.28 4.51
C ASN A 205 22.77 2.40 3.97
N ARG A 206 23.39 1.57 4.81
CA ARG A 206 24.47 0.65 4.40
C ARG A 206 23.97 -0.37 3.38
N LEU A 207 22.75 -0.87 3.55
CA LEU A 207 22.12 -1.84 2.65
C LEU A 207 21.52 -1.21 1.38
N GLY A 208 21.44 0.11 1.31
CA GLY A 208 20.77 0.80 0.18
C GLY A 208 19.25 0.60 0.16
N MET A 209 18.65 0.34 1.31
CA MET A 209 17.21 0.20 1.48
C MET A 209 16.56 1.56 1.69
N LEU A 210 15.35 1.74 1.16
CA LEU A 210 14.53 2.93 1.43
C LEU A 210 14.06 2.92 2.89
N ILE A 211 14.23 4.05 3.56
CA ILE A 211 13.68 4.28 4.90
C ILE A 211 12.28 4.87 4.73
N ASP A 212 11.28 4.15 5.23
CA ASP A 212 9.90 4.60 5.26
C ASP A 212 9.58 5.27 6.61
N GLY A 213 9.24 6.56 6.56
CA GLY A 213 8.83 7.33 7.73
C GLY A 213 7.34 7.31 8.02
N SER A 214 6.52 6.57 7.26
CA SER A 214 5.10 6.40 7.55
C SER A 214 4.91 5.81 8.96
N HIS A 215 3.81 6.15 9.65
CA HIS A 215 3.55 5.80 11.05
C HIS A 215 4.46 6.45 12.10
N SER A 216 5.58 7.00 11.72
CA SER A 216 6.54 7.63 12.64
C SER A 216 5.96 8.87 13.31
N SER A 217 6.27 9.07 14.59
CA SER A 217 5.96 10.33 15.26
C SER A 217 6.70 11.50 14.58
N ASP A 218 6.21 12.72 14.78
CA ASP A 218 6.85 13.92 14.27
C ASP A 218 8.34 14.00 14.66
N ALA A 219 8.67 13.60 15.90
CA ALA A 219 10.05 13.55 16.38
C ALA A 219 10.90 12.48 15.66
N VAL A 220 10.33 11.29 15.38
CA VAL A 220 11.00 10.25 14.59
C VAL A 220 11.25 10.77 13.17
N PHE A 221 10.22 11.33 12.52
CA PHE A 221 10.36 11.90 11.17
C PHE A 221 11.51 12.93 11.12
N ASP A 222 11.53 13.87 12.07
CA ASP A 222 12.56 14.91 12.13
C ASP A 222 13.97 14.31 12.27
N GLN A 223 14.12 13.28 13.12
CA GLN A 223 15.40 12.57 13.30
C GLN A 223 15.77 11.69 12.10
N LEU A 224 14.81 11.07 11.39
CA LEU A 224 15.09 10.32 10.16
C LEU A 224 15.68 11.25 9.08
N ILE A 225 15.12 12.44 8.90
CA ILE A 225 15.63 13.46 7.97
C ILE A 225 17.08 13.88 8.33
N GLU A 226 17.39 13.98 9.63
CA GLU A 226 18.72 14.41 10.08
C GLU A 226 19.78 13.31 9.95
N LEU A 227 19.40 12.07 10.22
CA LEU A 227 20.34 10.95 10.33
C LEU A 227 20.54 10.21 9.01
N SER A 228 19.52 10.15 8.16
CA SER A 228 19.64 9.44 6.89
C SER A 228 20.63 10.13 5.95
N ARG A 229 21.41 9.32 5.25
CA ARG A 229 22.39 9.76 4.24
C ARG A 229 21.81 9.78 2.83
N VAL A 230 20.59 9.29 2.68
CA VAL A 230 19.83 9.24 1.44
C VAL A 230 18.41 9.77 1.70
N PRO A 231 17.70 10.23 0.69
CA PRO A 231 16.31 10.65 0.87
C PRO A 231 15.46 9.54 1.51
N ILE A 232 14.63 9.91 2.48
CA ILE A 232 13.62 9.03 3.05
C ILE A 232 12.32 9.16 2.26
N VAL A 233 11.41 8.21 2.46
CA VAL A 233 10.07 8.25 1.89
C VAL A 233 9.01 8.17 2.98
N LEU A 234 7.79 8.56 2.64
CA LEU A 234 6.58 8.21 3.36
C LEU A 234 5.75 7.36 2.39
N SER A 235 5.76 6.04 2.59
CA SER A 235 5.18 5.08 1.63
C SER A 235 3.66 5.22 1.49
N HIS A 236 2.96 5.72 2.54
CA HIS A 236 1.52 5.94 2.57
C HIS A 236 1.17 7.01 3.63
N SER A 237 1.11 8.26 3.22
CA SER A 237 0.80 9.39 4.10
C SER A 237 0.00 10.47 3.36
N GLY A 238 -0.48 11.47 4.07
CA GLY A 238 -1.25 12.58 3.51
C GLY A 238 -0.95 13.91 4.19
N PRO A 239 -1.44 15.05 3.67
CA PRO A 239 -1.28 16.37 4.26
C PRO A 239 -2.29 16.61 5.40
N ARG A 240 -1.80 17.04 6.55
CA ARG A 240 -2.61 17.40 7.72
C ARG A 240 -3.54 18.58 7.45
N ALA A 241 -3.16 19.45 6.53
CA ALA A 241 -3.99 20.60 6.12
C ALA A 241 -5.31 20.19 5.44
N ILE A 242 -5.40 18.97 4.88
CA ILE A 242 -6.64 18.48 4.26
C ILE A 242 -7.51 17.75 5.29
N TYR A 243 -6.92 16.94 6.14
CA TYR A 243 -7.60 16.31 7.25
C TYR A 243 -6.66 16.27 8.47
N ASP A 244 -7.07 16.96 9.54
CA ASP A 244 -6.28 17.06 10.77
C ASP A 244 -6.26 15.75 11.53
N HIS A 245 -5.33 14.91 11.14
CA HIS A 245 -5.08 13.62 11.76
C HIS A 245 -3.58 13.44 12.01
N ARG A 246 -3.22 12.81 13.13
CA ARG A 246 -1.80 12.63 13.52
C ARG A 246 -0.98 11.78 12.52
N ARG A 247 -1.63 10.93 11.73
CA ARG A 247 -0.99 10.15 10.65
C ARG A 247 -0.61 11.01 9.44
N ASN A 248 -1.16 12.22 9.33
CA ASN A 248 -0.88 13.16 8.27
C ASN A 248 0.24 14.12 8.65
N LEU A 249 1.04 14.52 7.66
CA LEU A 249 2.20 15.39 7.82
C LEU A 249 1.80 16.86 7.66
N ASP A 250 2.34 17.75 8.50
CA ASP A 250 2.15 19.19 8.33
C ASP A 250 2.99 19.74 7.15
N ASP A 251 2.58 20.91 6.63
CA ASP A 251 3.22 21.54 5.48
C ASP A 251 4.70 21.89 5.70
N ALA A 252 5.11 22.18 6.94
CA ALA A 252 6.50 22.52 7.24
C ALA A 252 7.40 21.29 7.08
N ARG A 253 6.93 20.13 7.57
CA ARG A 253 7.63 18.85 7.43
C ARG A 253 7.56 18.35 5.98
N MET A 254 6.44 18.55 5.28
CA MET A 254 6.34 18.25 3.85
C MET A 254 7.41 19.00 3.04
N ARG A 255 7.57 20.32 3.28
CA ARG A 255 8.64 21.10 2.64
C ARG A 255 10.03 20.63 3.06
N ARG A 256 10.20 20.18 4.30
CA ARG A 256 11.48 19.63 4.78
C ARG A 256 11.82 18.32 4.09
N LEU A 257 10.83 17.41 3.93
CA LEU A 257 10.98 16.17 3.17
C LEU A 257 11.42 16.45 1.72
N ALA A 258 10.74 17.38 1.05
CA ALA A 258 11.07 17.77 -0.33
C ALA A 258 12.49 18.35 -0.42
N ARG A 259 12.89 19.26 0.47
CA ARG A 259 14.26 19.83 0.49
C ARG A 259 15.32 18.76 0.74
N ALA A 260 15.00 17.68 1.45
CA ALA A 260 15.88 16.53 1.65
C ALA A 260 15.88 15.54 0.45
N GLY A 261 15.14 15.84 -0.62
CA GLY A 261 15.02 15.00 -1.81
C GLY A 261 14.05 13.83 -1.68
N GLY A 262 13.35 13.72 -0.54
CA GLY A 262 12.40 12.65 -0.26
C GLY A 262 11.09 12.75 -1.04
N VAL A 263 10.23 11.76 -0.85
CA VAL A 263 8.93 11.64 -1.54
C VAL A 263 7.86 11.22 -0.53
N MET A 264 6.69 11.85 -0.60
CA MET A 264 5.48 11.42 0.09
C MET A 264 4.55 10.74 -0.92
N PHE A 265 4.20 9.50 -0.66
CA PHE A 265 3.25 8.73 -1.45
C PHE A 265 1.88 8.83 -0.81
N MET A 266 0.91 9.24 -1.62
CA MET A 266 -0.42 9.64 -1.18
C MET A 266 -1.27 8.45 -0.83
N ASN A 267 -1.75 8.39 0.42
CA ASN A 267 -2.69 7.38 0.85
C ASN A 267 -4.15 7.78 0.59
N THR A 268 -5.03 6.81 0.68
CA THR A 268 -6.49 6.98 0.56
C THR A 268 -7.18 6.91 1.93
N ILE A 269 -6.42 6.66 3.00
CA ILE A 269 -6.89 6.69 4.39
C ILE A 269 -6.62 8.10 4.97
N PHE A 270 -7.21 8.41 6.11
CA PHE A 270 -7.01 9.68 6.81
C PHE A 270 -7.34 10.93 5.97
N LEU A 271 -8.39 10.81 5.15
CA LEU A 271 -9.01 11.91 4.41
C LEU A 271 -10.34 12.35 5.04
N ALA A 272 -10.98 11.46 5.79
CA ALA A 272 -12.21 11.64 6.54
C ALA A 272 -12.26 10.61 7.68
N PRO A 273 -13.23 10.70 8.61
CA PRO A 273 -13.47 9.63 9.58
C PRO A 273 -13.90 8.33 8.91
N ASP A 274 -13.36 7.20 9.41
CA ASP A 274 -13.75 5.84 9.01
C ASP A 274 -14.68 5.22 10.04
N ASP A 275 -15.62 4.36 9.60
CA ASP A 275 -16.41 3.52 10.49
C ASP A 275 -15.57 2.31 10.95
N ARG A 276 -15.06 2.38 12.17
CA ARG A 276 -14.31 1.31 12.84
C ARG A 276 -15.14 0.62 13.94
N SER A 277 -16.44 0.58 13.76
CA SER A 277 -17.35 -0.09 14.70
C SER A 277 -17.13 -1.61 14.75
N PRO A 278 -17.51 -2.28 15.85
CA PRO A 278 -17.46 -3.73 15.94
C PRO A 278 -18.27 -4.44 14.83
N GLU A 279 -19.42 -3.85 14.43
CA GLU A 279 -20.24 -4.37 13.33
C GLU A 279 -19.49 -4.33 12.01
N ARG A 280 -18.75 -3.26 11.74
CA ARG A 280 -17.92 -3.13 10.54
C ARG A 280 -16.79 -4.15 10.54
N SER A 281 -16.10 -4.31 11.66
CA SER A 281 -15.03 -5.31 11.81
C SER A 281 -15.56 -6.72 11.56
N ALA A 282 -16.71 -7.07 12.13
CA ALA A 282 -17.32 -8.40 11.92
C ALA A 282 -17.71 -8.67 10.44
N ILE A 283 -18.05 -7.63 9.68
CA ILE A 283 -18.27 -7.75 8.22
C ILE A 283 -16.93 -8.00 7.52
N GLY A 284 -15.88 -7.25 7.87
CA GLY A 284 -14.54 -7.43 7.32
C GLY A 284 -14.01 -8.84 7.54
N ASP A 285 -14.08 -9.35 8.76
CA ASP A 285 -13.64 -10.72 9.12
C ASP A 285 -14.36 -11.78 8.27
N ARG A 286 -15.65 -11.59 7.99
CA ARG A 286 -16.42 -12.50 7.12
C ARG A 286 -16.03 -12.36 5.65
N GLN A 287 -15.71 -11.16 5.18
CA GLN A 287 -15.23 -10.93 3.81
C GLN A 287 -13.85 -11.60 3.60
N GLU A 288 -12.95 -11.49 4.55
CA GLU A 288 -11.65 -12.18 4.49
C GLU A 288 -11.80 -13.69 4.39
N ASN A 289 -12.84 -14.24 5.01
CA ASN A 289 -13.18 -15.67 4.96
C ASN A 289 -14.20 -16.03 3.87
N TRP A 290 -14.37 -15.20 2.83
CA TRP A 290 -15.36 -15.37 1.76
C TRP A 290 -15.37 -16.76 1.13
N HIS A 291 -14.19 -17.34 0.90
CA HIS A 291 -14.06 -18.63 0.23
C HIS A 291 -14.62 -19.78 1.06
N ALA A 292 -14.54 -19.70 2.37
CA ALA A 292 -15.10 -20.68 3.31
C ALA A 292 -16.63 -20.59 3.46
N LEU A 293 -17.25 -19.48 3.03
CA LEU A 293 -18.69 -19.26 3.19
C LEU A 293 -19.50 -20.03 2.13
N ASN A 294 -20.59 -20.65 2.56
CA ASN A 294 -21.58 -21.24 1.64
C ASN A 294 -22.42 -20.15 0.93
N PRO A 295 -23.17 -20.49 -0.15
CA PRO A 295 -23.92 -19.49 -0.93
C PRO A 295 -24.98 -18.71 -0.13
N ALA A 296 -25.55 -19.28 0.93
CA ALA A 296 -26.54 -18.58 1.76
C ALA A 296 -25.83 -17.56 2.69
N GLU A 297 -24.71 -17.95 3.27
CA GLU A 297 -23.86 -17.08 4.10
C GLU A 297 -23.29 -15.91 3.29
N ARG A 298 -22.82 -16.15 2.07
CA ARG A 298 -22.38 -15.08 1.14
C ARG A 298 -23.47 -14.07 0.86
N ARG A 299 -24.68 -14.53 0.51
CA ARG A 299 -25.84 -13.63 0.31
C ARG A 299 -26.17 -12.81 1.54
N ARG A 300 -26.13 -13.44 2.73
CA ARG A 300 -26.40 -12.75 3.99
C ARG A 300 -25.32 -11.70 4.27
N LEU A 301 -24.05 -12.03 4.10
CA LEU A 301 -22.94 -11.10 4.27
C LEU A 301 -23.11 -9.85 3.39
N LEU A 302 -23.44 -10.03 2.09
CA LEU A 302 -23.64 -8.92 1.18
C LEU A 302 -24.84 -8.05 1.58
N ALA A 303 -25.93 -8.67 2.07
CA ALA A 303 -27.09 -7.93 2.56
C ALA A 303 -26.77 -7.16 3.85
N ASP A 304 -26.07 -7.78 4.81
CA ASP A 304 -25.64 -7.14 6.06
C ASP A 304 -24.72 -5.93 5.76
N LYS A 305 -23.75 -6.11 4.84
CA LYS A 305 -22.85 -5.04 4.40
C LYS A 305 -23.62 -3.89 3.75
N ALA A 306 -24.51 -4.18 2.80
CA ALA A 306 -25.29 -3.16 2.12
C ALA A 306 -26.20 -2.38 3.10
N ALA A 307 -26.81 -3.07 4.07
CA ALA A 307 -27.62 -2.42 5.10
C ALA A 307 -26.79 -1.50 6.01
N LEU A 308 -25.58 -1.93 6.38
CA LEU A 308 -24.67 -1.10 7.18
C LEU A 308 -24.15 0.09 6.37
N ASP A 309 -23.77 -0.11 5.11
CA ASP A 309 -23.27 0.96 4.24
C ASP A 309 -24.34 2.03 3.98
N ALA A 310 -25.61 1.64 3.86
CA ALA A 310 -26.72 2.57 3.70
C ALA A 310 -26.96 3.45 4.93
N GLN A 311 -26.67 2.94 6.11
CA GLN A 311 -26.81 3.68 7.38
C GLN A 311 -25.54 4.48 7.70
N ARG A 312 -24.40 3.88 7.45
CA ARG A 312 -23.08 4.35 7.90
C ARG A 312 -22.01 3.78 6.97
N PRO A 313 -21.64 4.48 5.89
CA PRO A 313 -20.61 4.01 4.97
C PRO A 313 -19.26 3.83 5.70
N PHE A 314 -18.42 2.91 5.21
CA PHE A 314 -17.09 2.67 5.79
C PHE A 314 -16.28 3.97 5.88
N THR A 315 -16.28 4.75 4.81
CA THR A 315 -15.67 6.08 4.80
C THR A 315 -16.54 7.06 4.04
N THR A 316 -16.49 8.32 4.44
CA THR A 316 -17.08 9.44 3.67
C THR A 316 -16.05 10.09 2.74
N ALA A 317 -14.81 9.61 2.74
CA ALA A 317 -13.79 10.07 1.81
C ALA A 317 -14.15 9.72 0.36
N THR A 318 -13.91 10.65 -0.55
CA THR A 318 -14.20 10.52 -1.98
C THR A 318 -12.94 10.66 -2.81
N PHE A 319 -13.02 10.23 -4.07
CA PHE A 319 -11.94 10.47 -5.04
C PHE A 319 -11.55 11.95 -5.16
N ASP A 320 -12.52 12.87 -5.10
CA ASP A 320 -12.21 14.31 -5.14
C ASP A 320 -11.46 14.80 -3.89
N MET A 321 -11.72 14.21 -2.72
CA MET A 321 -10.95 14.51 -1.50
C MET A 321 -9.52 13.98 -1.62
N PHE A 322 -9.34 12.77 -2.15
CA PHE A 322 -8.02 12.21 -2.46
C PHE A 322 -7.25 13.11 -3.44
N MET A 323 -7.88 13.52 -4.53
CA MET A 323 -7.22 14.41 -5.51
C MET A 323 -6.89 15.77 -4.92
N ARG A 324 -7.74 16.36 -4.08
CA ARG A 324 -7.40 17.60 -3.34
C ARG A 324 -6.20 17.41 -2.42
N SER A 325 -6.11 16.25 -1.78
CA SER A 325 -4.97 15.88 -0.93
C SER A 325 -3.68 15.80 -1.76
N MET A 326 -3.72 15.12 -2.89
CA MET A 326 -2.58 15.01 -3.82
C MET A 326 -2.16 16.37 -4.40
N LEU A 327 -3.11 17.18 -4.85
CA LEU A 327 -2.84 18.51 -5.41
C LEU A 327 -2.26 19.47 -4.35
N HIS A 328 -2.73 19.40 -3.09
CA HIS A 328 -2.12 20.16 -1.99
C HIS A 328 -0.66 19.71 -1.77
N ALA A 329 -0.40 18.41 -1.75
CA ALA A 329 0.95 17.88 -1.60
C ALA A 329 1.86 18.38 -2.74
N ILE A 330 1.39 18.35 -3.99
CA ILE A 330 2.14 18.87 -5.14
C ILE A 330 2.40 20.37 -5.00
N ALA A 331 1.42 21.16 -4.55
CA ALA A 331 1.57 22.59 -4.36
C ALA A 331 2.61 22.94 -3.27
N VAL A 332 2.71 22.11 -2.20
CA VAL A 332 3.63 22.35 -1.08
C VAL A 332 5.04 21.83 -1.35
N MET A 333 5.15 20.67 -2.03
CA MET A 333 6.40 19.92 -2.20
C MET A 333 6.99 19.99 -3.62
N GLY A 334 6.16 20.23 -4.62
CA GLY A 334 6.51 20.08 -6.04
C GLY A 334 6.29 18.67 -6.56
N VAL A 335 6.13 18.53 -7.87
CA VAL A 335 5.83 17.27 -8.58
C VAL A 335 6.90 16.18 -8.39
N ASP A 336 8.14 16.55 -8.11
CA ASP A 336 9.26 15.62 -7.93
C ASP A 336 9.24 14.91 -6.56
N HIS A 337 8.31 15.27 -5.67
CA HIS A 337 8.27 14.83 -4.28
C HIS A 337 6.94 14.19 -3.86
N VAL A 338 6.07 13.89 -4.81
CA VAL A 338 4.77 13.25 -4.58
C VAL A 338 4.67 11.98 -5.40
N GLY A 339 3.99 10.96 -4.86
CA GLY A 339 3.75 9.68 -5.55
C GLY A 339 2.46 9.00 -5.10
N LEU A 340 2.27 7.73 -5.47
CA LEU A 340 1.12 6.91 -5.16
C LEU A 340 1.47 5.83 -4.13
N GLY A 341 0.71 5.77 -3.03
CA GLY A 341 0.83 4.77 -1.99
C GLY A 341 -0.49 4.65 -1.27
N ALA A 342 -1.50 4.11 -1.98
CA ALA A 342 -2.90 4.23 -1.62
C ALA A 342 -3.32 3.39 -0.41
N ASP A 343 -2.44 2.48 0.05
CA ASP A 343 -2.69 1.60 1.20
C ASP A 343 -3.79 0.55 0.89
N TRP A 344 -3.69 -0.03 -0.32
CA TRP A 344 -4.62 -1.06 -0.78
C TRP A 344 -4.54 -2.31 0.08
N ASP A 345 -5.71 -2.85 0.44
CA ASP A 345 -5.89 -3.99 1.34
C ASP A 345 -5.45 -3.73 2.80
N GLY A 346 -4.89 -2.55 3.14
CA GLY A 346 -4.57 -2.10 4.49
C GLY A 346 -5.62 -1.18 5.12
N GLY A 347 -6.74 -0.97 4.42
CA GLY A 347 -7.83 -0.07 4.80
C GLY A 347 -8.03 1.08 3.83
N GLY A 348 -7.27 1.11 2.74
CA GLY A 348 -7.38 2.11 1.67
C GLY A 348 -8.62 1.96 0.81
N GLY A 349 -8.73 2.87 -0.16
CA GLY A 349 -9.88 3.00 -1.03
C GLY A 349 -10.83 4.10 -0.55
N VAL A 350 -11.40 4.81 -1.51
CA VAL A 350 -12.35 5.91 -1.28
C VAL A 350 -13.54 5.73 -2.21
N GLN A 351 -14.65 6.42 -1.92
CA GLN A 351 -15.81 6.41 -2.81
C GLN A 351 -15.42 6.92 -4.20
N GLY A 352 -15.66 6.09 -5.22
CA GLY A 352 -15.26 6.34 -6.60
C GLY A 352 -13.81 5.96 -6.94
N MET A 353 -13.07 5.34 -6.02
CA MET A 353 -11.81 4.67 -6.22
C MET A 353 -11.66 3.56 -5.17
N GLU A 354 -12.48 2.51 -5.32
CA GLU A 354 -12.62 1.43 -4.35
C GLU A 354 -11.52 0.37 -4.48
N ASP A 355 -10.91 0.23 -5.66
CA ASP A 355 -9.79 -0.67 -5.92
C ASP A 355 -8.88 -0.13 -7.03
N ILE A 356 -7.82 -0.88 -7.34
CA ILE A 356 -6.79 -0.46 -8.31
C ILE A 356 -7.28 -0.25 -9.74
N ARG A 357 -8.46 -0.72 -10.12
CA ARG A 357 -9.05 -0.49 -11.46
C ARG A 357 -9.30 0.99 -11.76
N PHE A 358 -9.42 1.80 -10.72
CA PHE A 358 -9.71 3.23 -10.83
C PHE A 358 -8.47 4.12 -11.01
N LEU A 359 -7.27 3.57 -11.00
CA LEU A 359 -6.01 4.34 -11.09
C LEU A 359 -5.91 5.25 -12.31
N PRO A 360 -6.43 4.89 -13.52
CA PRO A 360 -6.41 5.78 -14.67
C PRO A 360 -7.10 7.13 -14.45
N ARG A 361 -8.07 7.20 -13.53
CA ARG A 361 -8.74 8.45 -13.15
C ARG A 361 -7.80 9.47 -12.50
N ILE A 362 -6.75 8.99 -11.82
CA ILE A 362 -5.74 9.87 -11.21
C ILE A 362 -4.98 10.59 -12.33
N SER A 363 -4.52 9.86 -13.35
CA SER A 363 -3.80 10.42 -14.50
C SER A 363 -4.68 11.38 -15.31
N GLU A 364 -5.94 11.00 -15.59
CA GLU A 364 -6.92 11.86 -16.23
C GLU A 364 -7.12 13.17 -15.45
N ARG A 365 -7.36 13.07 -14.12
CA ARG A 365 -7.57 14.25 -13.28
C ARG A 365 -6.34 15.15 -13.24
N LEU A 366 -5.14 14.63 -13.15
CA LEU A 366 -3.90 15.42 -13.18
C LEU A 366 -3.73 16.15 -14.54
N ARG A 367 -4.09 15.50 -15.66
CA ARG A 367 -4.09 16.16 -16.98
C ARG A 367 -5.11 17.29 -17.06
N LEU A 368 -6.32 17.08 -16.49
CA LEU A 368 -7.36 18.13 -16.41
C LEU A 368 -6.91 19.33 -15.56
N GLU A 369 -6.07 19.10 -14.54
CA GLU A 369 -5.45 20.16 -13.72
C GLU A 369 -4.24 20.82 -14.41
N GLY A 370 -3.89 20.39 -15.64
CA GLY A 370 -2.86 21.01 -16.47
C GLY A 370 -1.43 20.46 -16.29
N PHE A 371 -1.26 19.34 -15.60
CA PHE A 371 0.05 18.70 -15.51
C PHE A 371 0.44 18.04 -16.83
N SER A 372 1.73 18.12 -17.18
CA SER A 372 2.26 17.43 -18.35
C SER A 372 2.34 15.91 -18.12
N ASP A 373 2.28 15.12 -19.21
CA ASP A 373 2.44 13.65 -19.12
C ASP A 373 3.76 13.27 -18.45
N ARG A 374 4.82 14.08 -18.64
CA ARG A 374 6.12 13.92 -17.96
C ARG A 374 6.00 14.09 -16.44
N ASP A 375 5.25 15.07 -15.98
CA ASP A 375 5.09 15.31 -14.54
C ASP A 375 4.19 14.25 -13.90
N ILE A 376 3.18 13.80 -14.63
CA ILE A 376 2.33 12.68 -14.21
C ILE A 376 3.16 11.39 -14.10
N ALA A 377 4.01 11.09 -15.08
CA ALA A 377 4.89 9.93 -15.04
C ALA A 377 5.87 9.94 -13.85
N LYS A 378 6.33 11.12 -13.41
CA LYS A 378 7.12 11.26 -12.17
C LYS A 378 6.30 10.84 -10.95
N ILE A 379 5.07 11.34 -10.84
CA ILE A 379 4.15 11.07 -9.72
C ILE A 379 3.79 9.57 -9.71
N MET A 380 3.46 8.99 -10.85
CA MET A 380 2.95 7.62 -10.93
C MET A 380 4.02 6.55 -10.65
N GLY A 381 5.33 6.83 -10.82
CA GLY A 381 6.39 5.86 -10.51
C GLY A 381 7.79 6.43 -10.55
N GLY A 382 8.04 7.46 -11.37
CA GLY A 382 9.37 7.99 -11.61
C GLY A 382 10.07 8.52 -10.35
N ASN A 383 9.33 9.15 -9.44
CA ASN A 383 9.87 9.66 -8.18
C ASN A 383 10.34 8.54 -7.24
N LEU A 384 9.63 7.40 -7.21
CA LEU A 384 10.06 6.20 -6.50
C LEU A 384 11.40 5.70 -7.05
N LEU A 385 11.48 5.49 -8.37
CA LEU A 385 12.70 4.97 -8.98
C LEU A 385 13.89 5.90 -8.77
N ARG A 386 13.66 7.22 -8.76
CA ARG A 386 14.70 8.21 -8.45
C ARG A 386 15.28 8.00 -7.05
N VAL A 387 14.45 7.90 -6.02
CA VAL A 387 14.95 7.74 -4.63
C VAL A 387 15.57 6.37 -4.41
N MET A 388 15.05 5.32 -5.05
CA MET A 388 15.66 3.98 -5.03
C MET A 388 17.09 4.01 -5.62
N ARG A 389 17.28 4.63 -6.78
CA ARG A 389 18.63 4.77 -7.38
C ARG A 389 19.59 5.53 -6.47
N GLN A 390 19.12 6.56 -5.77
CA GLN A 390 19.94 7.33 -4.84
C GLN A 390 20.41 6.47 -3.65
N ALA A 391 19.49 5.68 -3.05
CA ALA A 391 19.81 4.78 -1.95
C ALA A 391 20.80 3.68 -2.40
N GLN A 392 20.54 3.05 -3.52
CA GLN A 392 21.39 1.99 -4.10
C GLN A 392 22.79 2.51 -4.48
N ALA A 393 22.86 3.68 -5.11
CA ALA A 393 24.14 4.30 -5.47
C ALA A 393 24.95 4.71 -4.23
N PHE A 394 24.33 5.08 -3.12
CA PHE A 394 25.00 5.37 -1.87
C PHE A 394 25.65 4.10 -1.28
N ALA A 395 24.90 2.99 -1.23
CA ALA A 395 25.41 1.72 -0.71
C ALA A 395 26.57 1.18 -1.57
N ALA A 396 26.43 1.21 -2.91
CA ALA A 396 27.45 0.73 -3.83
C ALA A 396 28.80 1.47 -3.74
N ARG A 397 28.81 2.71 -3.26
CA ARG A 397 30.07 3.46 -3.03
C ARG A 397 30.81 3.07 -1.75
N ARG A 398 30.20 2.22 -0.91
CA ARG A 398 30.70 1.85 0.42
C ARG A 398 30.94 0.34 0.59
N SER A 399 30.47 -0.46 -0.37
CA SER A 399 30.80 -1.88 -0.52
C SER A 399 32.10 -2.05 -1.33
#